data_7279ed0901cb2757f0ceb63a86f7d6bf
#
_entry.id   7279ed0901cb2757f0ceb63a86f7d6bf
#
_cell.length_a   1.000
_cell.length_b   1.000
_cell.length_c   1.000
_cell.angle_alpha   90.00
_cell.angle_beta   90.00
_cell.angle_gamma   90.00
#
_symmetry.space_group_name_H-M   'P 1'
#
loop_
_entity.id
_entity.type
_entity.pdbx_description
1 polymer ?
#
loop_
_entity_poly.entity_id
_entity_poly.type
_entity_poly.pdbx_seq_one_letter_code
_entity_poly.pdbx_strand_id
1 'polypeptide(L)'
;MSNNTANSSTEVVQDMCPYPYVDLHSHLQFEDFDGDQESIIAEMKEKNVITINIGTTLETSVAGLDLALRYSDTCYATLGLHPVYADESGLDELEKFSDTLKKTVQDEKSRTHMVGIGECGMDFFRVKKDDSKEDGILETGDNVENAEVKHFPIQEKVFERQIQLAQEYNLPLMIHVRDSYQKTLSILSKYFNTGEVKYRGNAHFFVGSMEEAQAFLDLGFSISFTGVITFVPVYEELVRFVPLERMFAETDSPYVSPKPYRGKKNTPVHVIEIYKKIAEIKGVSLSVVRETLYKNACRYWLKGRNIDNFDSYSPVR
;
A
#
# COMPACT_ATOMS: atom_id res chain seq x y z
N MET A 1 55.01 -16.88 -22.05
CA MET A 1 53.78 -17.28 -21.34
C MET A 1 53.26 -16.05 -20.63
N SER A 2 52.36 -15.34 -21.26
CA SER A 2 51.81 -14.07 -20.77
C SER A 2 50.40 -14.34 -20.24
N ASN A 3 50.26 -14.23 -18.91
CA ASN A 3 48.97 -14.34 -18.23
C ASN A 3 48.19 -13.04 -18.44
N ASN A 4 47.15 -13.08 -19.24
CA ASN A 4 46.13 -12.04 -19.30
C ASN A 4 45.11 -12.33 -18.20
N THR A 5 45.18 -11.60 -17.09
CA THR A 5 44.11 -11.50 -16.10
C THR A 5 43.14 -10.42 -16.58
N ALA A 6 42.01 -10.87 -17.14
CA ALA A 6 40.88 -9.97 -17.42
C ALA A 6 40.29 -9.48 -16.10
N ASN A 7 40.54 -8.24 -15.76
CA ASN A 7 39.82 -7.52 -14.71
C ASN A 7 38.41 -7.22 -15.22
N SER A 8 37.40 -7.96 -14.76
CA SER A 8 36.00 -7.62 -14.93
C SER A 8 35.63 -6.56 -13.88
N SER A 9 35.93 -5.30 -14.15
CA SER A 9 35.30 -4.18 -13.46
C SER A 9 33.82 -4.15 -13.88
N THR A 10 32.94 -4.68 -13.06
CA THR A 10 31.51 -4.37 -13.11
C THR A 10 31.36 -2.89 -12.78
N GLU A 11 31.33 -2.05 -13.81
CA GLU A 11 30.87 -0.67 -13.66
C GLU A 11 29.46 -0.72 -13.07
N VAL A 12 29.32 -0.20 -11.86
CA VAL A 12 28.02 0.11 -11.28
C VAL A 12 27.45 1.24 -12.14
N VAL A 13 26.62 0.86 -13.13
CA VAL A 13 25.83 1.83 -13.90
C VAL A 13 24.95 2.53 -12.88
N GLN A 14 25.34 3.76 -12.55
CA GLN A 14 24.57 4.62 -11.67
C GLN A 14 23.18 4.77 -12.28
N ASP A 15 22.13 4.32 -11.56
CA ASP A 15 20.75 4.40 -12.04
C ASP A 15 20.37 5.86 -12.22
N MET A 16 20.43 6.33 -13.47
CA MET A 16 20.21 7.72 -13.87
C MET A 16 18.72 8.10 -13.91
N CYS A 17 17.82 7.22 -13.46
CA CYS A 17 16.39 7.51 -13.44
C CYS A 17 16.07 8.57 -12.38
N PRO A 18 15.52 9.75 -12.74
CA PRO A 18 15.27 10.83 -11.79
C PRO A 18 14.06 10.55 -10.88
N TYR A 19 13.17 9.64 -11.27
CA TYR A 19 11.93 9.38 -10.55
C TYR A 19 12.19 8.59 -9.26
N PRO A 20 11.56 8.95 -8.12
CA PRO A 20 11.61 8.15 -6.90
C PRO A 20 11.01 6.76 -7.09
N TYR A 21 11.47 5.80 -6.30
CA TYR A 21 10.68 4.60 -6.01
C TYR A 21 9.54 4.98 -5.06
N VAL A 22 8.35 4.48 -5.32
CA VAL A 22 7.19 4.68 -4.46
C VAL A 22 6.85 3.35 -3.80
N ASP A 23 6.96 3.32 -2.48
CA ASP A 23 6.38 2.28 -1.66
C ASP A 23 4.95 2.70 -1.31
N LEU A 24 3.96 2.07 -1.95
CA LEU A 24 2.57 2.52 -1.82
C LEU A 24 1.95 2.18 -0.46
N HIS A 25 2.53 1.23 0.29
CA HIS A 25 1.98 0.73 1.55
C HIS A 25 3.09 0.29 2.51
N SER A 26 3.24 1.03 3.60
CA SER A 26 4.11 0.69 4.72
C SER A 26 3.49 1.11 6.05
N HIS A 27 4.04 0.60 7.16
CA HIS A 27 3.63 0.95 8.51
C HIS A 27 4.83 1.43 9.34
N LEU A 28 5.61 2.37 8.81
CA LEU A 28 6.83 2.86 9.46
C LEU A 28 6.57 3.54 10.82
N GLN A 29 5.31 3.87 11.13
CA GLN A 29 4.86 4.38 12.43
C GLN A 29 4.62 3.29 13.49
N PHE A 30 4.73 1.99 13.15
CA PHE A 30 4.54 0.91 14.12
C PHE A 30 5.72 0.76 15.08
N GLU A 31 5.45 0.25 16.28
CA GLU A 31 6.45 -0.02 17.32
C GLU A 31 7.62 -0.91 16.85
N ASP A 32 7.37 -1.76 15.84
CA ASP A 32 8.42 -2.56 15.17
C ASP A 32 9.60 -1.71 14.68
N PHE A 33 9.39 -0.43 14.45
CA PHE A 33 10.40 0.52 13.94
C PHE A 33 10.91 1.49 15.00
N ASP A 34 10.50 1.34 16.26
CA ASP A 34 10.97 2.20 17.35
C ASP A 34 12.49 2.20 17.44
N GLY A 35 13.06 3.38 17.43
CA GLY A 35 14.50 3.60 17.41
C GLY A 35 15.18 3.46 16.04
N ASP A 36 14.52 2.87 15.03
CA ASP A 36 15.08 2.66 13.68
C ASP A 36 14.57 3.66 12.66
N GLN A 37 13.47 4.38 12.93
CA GLN A 37 12.78 5.25 11.96
C GLN A 37 13.70 6.24 11.27
N GLU A 38 14.52 6.98 12.03
CA GLU A 38 15.41 8.00 11.46
C GLU A 38 16.45 7.40 10.51
N SER A 39 17.00 6.23 10.85
CA SER A 39 17.99 5.54 10.02
C SER A 39 17.36 5.00 8.74
N ILE A 40 16.14 4.46 8.82
CA ILE A 40 15.38 3.98 7.65
C ILE A 40 15.04 5.16 6.73
N ILE A 41 14.58 6.29 7.26
CA ILE A 41 14.27 7.48 6.47
C ILE A 41 15.53 8.07 5.81
N ALA A 42 16.68 8.05 6.50
CA ALA A 42 17.94 8.46 5.90
C ALA A 42 18.32 7.55 4.70
N GLU A 43 18.16 6.22 4.84
CA GLU A 43 18.38 5.28 3.75
C GLU A 43 17.36 5.49 2.60
N MET A 44 16.09 5.74 2.91
CA MET A 44 15.06 6.06 1.90
C MET A 44 15.47 7.28 1.08
N LYS A 45 15.98 8.34 1.72
CA LYS A 45 16.46 9.54 1.02
C LYS A 45 17.65 9.22 0.13
N GLU A 46 18.63 8.47 0.62
CA GLU A 46 19.80 8.03 -0.16
C GLU A 46 19.40 7.23 -1.40
N LYS A 47 18.42 6.33 -1.26
CA LYS A 47 17.95 5.44 -2.34
C LYS A 47 16.82 6.06 -3.19
N ASN A 48 16.45 7.31 -2.93
CA ASN A 48 15.34 8.00 -3.60
C ASN A 48 14.03 7.19 -3.50
N VAL A 49 13.63 6.82 -2.28
CA VAL A 49 12.38 6.12 -1.96
C VAL A 49 11.45 7.05 -1.20
N ILE A 50 10.19 7.08 -1.59
CA ILE A 50 9.10 7.72 -0.84
C ILE A 50 8.07 6.66 -0.43
N THR A 51 7.38 6.86 0.69
CA THR A 51 6.40 5.89 1.19
C THR A 51 5.09 6.53 1.62
N ILE A 52 4.00 5.75 1.58
CA ILE A 52 2.73 6.09 2.21
C ILE A 52 2.58 5.21 3.46
N ASN A 53 2.54 5.85 4.63
CA ASN A 53 2.32 5.19 5.91
C ASN A 53 0.83 4.96 6.10
N ILE A 54 0.42 3.72 6.24
CA ILE A 54 -0.98 3.32 6.24
C ILE A 54 -1.48 3.17 7.68
N GLY A 55 -2.52 3.95 8.01
CA GLY A 55 -3.21 3.86 9.30
C GLY A 55 -4.11 2.63 9.36
N THR A 56 -4.13 1.94 10.51
CA THR A 56 -4.96 0.76 10.75
C THR A 56 -5.96 0.96 11.90
N THR A 57 -5.65 1.89 12.79
CA THR A 57 -6.51 2.39 13.87
C THR A 57 -6.45 3.92 13.87
N LEU A 58 -7.25 4.58 14.69
CA LEU A 58 -7.16 6.04 14.83
C LEU A 58 -5.77 6.46 15.35
N GLU A 59 -5.22 5.73 16.30
CA GLU A 59 -3.89 6.00 16.88
C GLU A 59 -2.79 5.88 15.83
N THR A 60 -2.72 4.76 15.12
CA THR A 60 -1.71 4.54 14.06
C THR A 60 -1.89 5.48 12.88
N SER A 61 -3.13 5.90 12.58
CA SER A 61 -3.44 6.91 11.56
C SER A 61 -2.85 8.27 11.93
N VAL A 62 -3.03 8.71 13.16
CA VAL A 62 -2.46 9.98 13.66
C VAL A 62 -0.94 9.91 13.71
N ALA A 63 -0.36 8.81 14.21
CA ALA A 63 1.09 8.61 14.25
C ALA A 63 1.72 8.61 12.84
N GLY A 64 1.06 7.97 11.86
CA GLY A 64 1.51 7.98 10.46
C GLY A 64 1.45 9.37 9.83
N LEU A 65 0.41 10.15 10.13
CA LEU A 65 0.31 11.54 9.67
C LEU A 65 1.38 12.43 10.32
N ASP A 66 1.63 12.29 11.62
CA ASP A 66 2.69 13.04 12.31
C ASP A 66 4.07 12.72 11.72
N LEU A 67 4.33 11.46 11.38
CA LEU A 67 5.55 11.05 10.69
C LEU A 67 5.64 11.70 9.30
N ALA A 68 4.56 11.72 8.54
CA ALA A 68 4.49 12.35 7.23
C ALA A 68 4.70 13.87 7.30
N LEU A 69 4.18 14.54 8.32
CA LEU A 69 4.39 15.97 8.55
C LEU A 69 5.82 16.31 8.97
N ARG A 70 6.50 15.39 9.67
CA ARG A 70 7.90 15.53 10.10
C ARG A 70 8.87 15.31 8.93
N TYR A 71 8.58 14.36 8.06
CA TYR A 71 9.42 13.97 6.93
C TYR A 71 8.69 14.18 5.59
N SER A 72 8.21 15.38 5.39
CA SER A 72 7.26 15.80 4.34
C SER A 72 7.75 15.64 2.89
N ASP A 73 9.04 15.45 2.68
CA ASP A 73 9.65 15.18 1.38
C ASP A 73 9.66 13.68 1.01
N THR A 74 9.49 12.80 2.01
CA THR A 74 9.69 11.35 1.89
C THR A 74 8.46 10.55 2.28
N CYS A 75 7.65 11.05 3.23
CA CYS A 75 6.54 10.32 3.82
C CYS A 75 5.19 10.99 3.55
N TYR A 76 4.20 10.16 3.30
CA TYR A 76 2.78 10.49 3.22
C TYR A 76 2.01 9.56 4.15
N ALA A 77 0.71 9.80 4.35
CA ALA A 77 -0.12 8.96 5.22
C ALA A 77 -1.52 8.75 4.66
N THR A 78 -2.14 7.65 5.05
CA THR A 78 -3.59 7.46 5.00
C THR A 78 -4.15 7.39 6.41
N LEU A 79 -5.43 7.70 6.54
CA LEU A 79 -6.19 7.48 7.76
C LEU A 79 -7.20 6.36 7.52
N GLY A 80 -7.25 5.35 8.39
CA GLY A 80 -8.16 4.23 8.22
C GLY A 80 -8.40 3.40 9.48
N LEU A 81 -9.44 2.58 9.39
CA LEU A 81 -9.80 1.58 10.39
C LEU A 81 -9.80 0.20 9.70
N HIS A 82 -8.78 -0.58 10.00
CA HIS A 82 -8.56 -1.91 9.41
C HIS A 82 -9.65 -2.89 9.89
N PRO A 83 -10.16 -3.78 9.03
CA PRO A 83 -11.25 -4.70 9.37
C PRO A 83 -10.99 -5.58 10.60
N VAL A 84 -9.74 -5.93 10.91
CA VAL A 84 -9.38 -6.70 12.11
C VAL A 84 -9.77 -5.98 13.41
N TYR A 85 -9.83 -4.65 13.40
CA TYR A 85 -10.23 -3.82 14.55
C TYR A 85 -11.69 -3.37 14.49
N ALA A 86 -12.46 -3.84 13.50
CA ALA A 86 -13.87 -3.52 13.35
C ALA A 86 -14.73 -4.45 14.23
N ASP A 87 -14.76 -4.18 15.51
CA ASP A 87 -15.66 -4.78 16.52
C ASP A 87 -16.71 -3.75 16.99
N GLU A 88 -17.47 -4.05 18.05
CA GLU A 88 -18.47 -3.12 18.59
C GLU A 88 -17.86 -1.79 19.03
N SER A 89 -16.61 -1.77 19.53
CA SER A 89 -15.87 -0.56 19.86
C SER A 89 -15.41 0.21 18.61
N GLY A 90 -15.23 -0.47 17.49
CA GLY A 90 -14.88 0.14 16.22
C GLY A 90 -15.96 1.06 15.65
N LEU A 91 -17.23 0.87 16.03
CA LEU A 91 -18.31 1.80 15.66
C LEU A 91 -18.18 3.14 16.40
N ASP A 92 -17.81 3.13 17.68
CA ASP A 92 -17.54 4.35 18.45
C ASP A 92 -16.26 5.05 17.96
N GLU A 93 -15.26 4.26 17.58
CA GLU A 93 -14.02 4.77 16.99
C GLU A 93 -14.26 5.43 15.62
N LEU A 94 -15.25 4.96 14.87
CA LEU A 94 -15.61 5.48 13.56
C LEU A 94 -16.12 6.94 13.60
N GLU A 95 -16.81 7.35 14.66
CA GLU A 95 -17.20 8.76 14.86
C GLU A 95 -15.97 9.64 15.12
N LYS A 96 -15.09 9.20 16.03
CA LYS A 96 -13.83 9.89 16.33
C LYS A 96 -12.93 9.98 15.09
N PHE A 97 -12.89 8.91 14.30
CA PHE A 97 -12.19 8.86 13.02
C PHE A 97 -12.76 9.90 12.05
N SER A 98 -14.08 9.96 11.90
CA SER A 98 -14.75 10.93 11.02
C SER A 98 -14.44 12.39 11.41
N ASP A 99 -14.42 12.69 12.71
CA ASP A 99 -14.07 14.02 13.23
C ASP A 99 -12.59 14.35 13.01
N THR A 100 -11.70 13.38 13.21
CA THR A 100 -10.26 13.54 12.97
C THR A 100 -9.99 13.77 11.49
N LEU A 101 -10.60 12.98 10.60
CA LEU A 101 -10.49 13.15 9.15
C LEU A 101 -10.94 14.54 8.73
N LYS A 102 -12.10 15.00 9.22
CA LYS A 102 -12.63 16.35 8.95
C LYS A 102 -11.63 17.45 9.34
N LYS A 103 -11.03 17.37 10.54
CA LYS A 103 -10.01 18.32 10.99
C LYS A 103 -8.77 18.28 10.10
N THR A 104 -8.31 17.08 9.75
CA THR A 104 -7.12 16.85 8.89
C THR A 104 -7.32 17.47 7.50
N VAL A 105 -8.49 17.30 6.89
CA VAL A 105 -8.77 17.89 5.55
C VAL A 105 -8.91 19.42 5.60
N GLN A 106 -9.26 20.00 6.75
CA GLN A 106 -9.36 21.45 6.93
C GLN A 106 -7.99 22.11 7.17
N ASP A 107 -7.01 21.38 7.71
CA ASP A 107 -5.64 21.86 7.88
C ASP A 107 -4.86 21.69 6.58
N GLU A 108 -4.35 22.77 6.00
CA GLU A 108 -3.70 22.77 4.68
C GLU A 108 -2.46 21.86 4.65
N LYS A 109 -1.64 21.89 5.69
CA LYS A 109 -0.42 21.09 5.77
C LYS A 109 -0.74 19.60 5.88
N SER A 110 -1.67 19.24 6.76
CA SER A 110 -2.11 17.85 6.95
C SER A 110 -2.78 17.31 5.68
N ARG A 111 -3.62 18.09 5.02
CA ARG A 111 -4.33 17.72 3.78
C ARG A 111 -3.37 17.39 2.64
N THR A 112 -2.20 18.02 2.57
CA THR A 112 -1.21 17.74 1.50
C THR A 112 -0.45 16.45 1.74
N HIS A 113 -0.42 15.94 2.97
CA HIS A 113 0.31 14.72 3.34
C HIS A 113 -0.60 13.54 3.66
N MET A 114 -1.88 13.80 3.98
CA MET A 114 -2.92 12.78 4.09
C MET A 114 -3.50 12.53 2.69
N VAL A 115 -3.12 11.42 2.08
CA VAL A 115 -3.33 11.17 0.65
C VAL A 115 -4.47 10.21 0.33
N GLY A 116 -5.09 9.59 1.32
CA GLY A 116 -6.17 8.62 1.13
C GLY A 116 -6.82 8.16 2.42
N ILE A 117 -7.87 7.36 2.29
CA ILE A 117 -8.53 6.63 3.38
C ILE A 117 -8.16 5.16 3.30
N GLY A 118 -7.72 4.61 4.41
CA GLY A 118 -7.30 3.23 4.58
C GLY A 118 -6.15 3.12 5.57
N GLU A 119 -5.96 1.91 6.01
CA GLU A 119 -6.39 0.63 5.49
C GLU A 119 -7.85 0.35 5.85
N CYS A 120 -8.66 -0.04 4.90
CA CYS A 120 -10.06 -0.36 5.08
C CYS A 120 -10.47 -1.55 4.19
N GLY A 121 -11.55 -2.23 4.50
CA GLY A 121 -11.98 -3.38 3.69
C GLY A 121 -12.56 -4.50 4.51
N MET A 122 -12.32 -5.75 4.06
CA MET A 122 -12.84 -6.97 4.68
C MET A 122 -11.72 -7.99 4.90
N ASP A 123 -11.68 -8.62 6.08
CA ASP A 123 -10.77 -9.72 6.42
C ASP A 123 -11.54 -10.87 7.05
N PHE A 124 -11.63 -12.01 6.34
CA PHE A 124 -12.31 -13.20 6.82
C PHE A 124 -11.35 -14.19 7.47
N PHE A 125 -10.04 -13.93 7.39
CA PHE A 125 -9.01 -14.78 7.97
C PHE A 125 -8.76 -14.47 9.46
N ARG A 126 -8.79 -13.17 9.83
CA ARG A 126 -8.49 -12.71 11.19
C ARG A 126 -9.74 -12.19 11.89
N VAL A 127 -10.53 -13.09 12.43
CA VAL A 127 -11.59 -12.71 13.37
C VAL A 127 -11.02 -12.79 14.78
N LYS A 128 -11.01 -11.66 15.53
CA LYS A 128 -10.51 -11.64 16.91
C LYS A 128 -11.23 -12.67 17.78
N LYS A 129 -10.48 -13.47 18.53
CA LYS A 129 -10.98 -14.24 19.65
C LYS A 129 -11.39 -13.31 20.80
N ASP A 130 -12.44 -13.71 21.49
CA ASP A 130 -12.87 -13.19 22.79
C ASP A 130 -11.67 -13.08 23.75
N ASP A 131 -11.43 -11.91 24.35
CA ASP A 131 -10.30 -11.56 25.21
C ASP A 131 -10.18 -12.39 26.50
N SER A 132 -10.99 -13.43 26.69
CA SER A 132 -10.95 -14.32 27.86
C SER A 132 -9.96 -15.49 27.77
N LYS A 133 -9.17 -15.62 26.67
CA LYS A 133 -8.16 -16.68 26.49
C LYS A 133 -6.86 -16.11 25.93
N GLU A 134 -5.76 -16.39 26.63
CA GLU A 134 -4.40 -15.85 26.49
C GLU A 134 -3.68 -16.00 25.13
N ASP A 135 -4.30 -16.58 24.09
CA ASP A 135 -3.67 -16.70 22.76
C ASP A 135 -4.62 -16.19 21.66
N GLY A 136 -4.45 -14.95 21.30
CA GLY A 136 -5.34 -14.12 20.49
C GLY A 136 -5.43 -14.40 18.99
N ILE A 137 -5.18 -15.59 18.47
CA ILE A 137 -5.31 -15.94 17.05
C ILE A 137 -6.13 -17.22 16.90
N LEU A 138 -7.25 -17.17 16.16
CA LEU A 138 -7.95 -18.37 15.73
C LEU A 138 -7.13 -19.12 14.68
N GLU A 139 -6.62 -20.32 15.02
CA GLU A 139 -6.16 -21.25 13.99
C GLU A 139 -7.37 -21.75 13.17
N THR A 140 -7.17 -21.91 11.87
CA THR A 140 -8.14 -22.43 10.91
C THR A 140 -8.67 -23.79 11.35
N GLY A 141 -9.97 -23.88 11.62
CA GLY A 141 -10.68 -25.13 11.87
C GLY A 141 -11.70 -25.04 13.01
N ASP A 142 -12.93 -25.30 12.74
CA ASP A 142 -14.05 -25.71 13.60
C ASP A 142 -14.90 -24.66 14.36
N ASN A 143 -14.56 -23.36 14.37
CA ASN A 143 -15.42 -22.33 14.99
C ASN A 143 -15.64 -21.06 14.14
N VAL A 144 -15.35 -21.11 12.84
CA VAL A 144 -15.47 -19.99 11.90
C VAL A 144 -16.93 -19.53 11.76
N GLU A 145 -17.87 -20.45 11.69
CA GLU A 145 -19.30 -20.13 11.47
C GLU A 145 -19.91 -19.19 12.52
N ASN A 146 -19.52 -19.29 13.79
CA ASN A 146 -20.08 -18.42 14.85
C ASN A 146 -19.39 -17.06 14.96
N ALA A 147 -18.13 -16.94 14.57
CA ALA A 147 -17.39 -15.69 14.53
C ALA A 147 -17.77 -14.89 13.29
N GLU A 148 -17.97 -15.55 12.13
CA GLU A 148 -18.47 -14.96 10.88
C GLU A 148 -19.76 -14.19 11.08
N VAL A 149 -20.70 -14.74 11.87
CA VAL A 149 -22.03 -14.15 12.05
C VAL A 149 -22.00 -12.82 12.81
N LYS A 150 -21.01 -12.58 13.69
CA LYS A 150 -20.97 -11.38 14.54
C LYS A 150 -20.11 -10.23 13.99
N HIS A 151 -18.95 -10.54 13.42
CA HIS A 151 -17.95 -9.53 13.05
C HIS A 151 -18.07 -9.02 11.62
N PHE A 152 -18.49 -9.85 10.67
CA PHE A 152 -18.61 -9.43 9.27
C PHE A 152 -19.61 -8.29 9.03
N PRO A 153 -20.80 -8.26 9.68
CA PRO A 153 -21.70 -7.12 9.57
C PRO A 153 -21.11 -5.81 10.11
N ILE A 154 -20.23 -5.87 11.11
CA ILE A 154 -19.56 -4.69 11.66
C ILE A 154 -18.46 -4.24 10.70
N GLN A 155 -17.62 -5.17 10.20
CA GLN A 155 -16.63 -4.85 9.16
C GLN A 155 -17.29 -4.19 7.95
N GLU A 156 -18.43 -4.72 7.47
CA GLU A 156 -19.18 -4.14 6.35
C GLU A 156 -19.61 -2.69 6.64
N LYS A 157 -20.20 -2.42 7.81
CA LYS A 157 -20.61 -1.07 8.20
C LYS A 157 -19.44 -0.10 8.28
N VAL A 158 -18.34 -0.52 8.91
CA VAL A 158 -17.11 0.29 9.05
C VAL A 158 -16.52 0.55 7.66
N PHE A 159 -16.48 -0.44 6.80
CA PHE A 159 -15.99 -0.30 5.43
C PHE A 159 -16.88 0.62 4.59
N GLU A 160 -18.20 0.41 4.59
CA GLU A 160 -19.15 1.27 3.87
C GLU A 160 -19.06 2.73 4.32
N ARG A 161 -18.89 2.98 5.62
CA ARG A 161 -18.70 4.36 6.11
C ARG A 161 -17.40 4.99 5.62
N GLN A 162 -16.30 4.24 5.57
CA GLN A 162 -15.04 4.72 5.03
C GLN A 162 -15.13 5.00 3.52
N ILE A 163 -15.88 4.18 2.75
CA ILE A 163 -16.20 4.46 1.34
C ILE A 163 -16.95 5.79 1.20
N GLN A 164 -17.97 6.02 2.01
CA GLN A 164 -18.75 7.28 1.98
C GLN A 164 -17.87 8.49 2.29
N LEU A 165 -17.00 8.40 3.29
CA LEU A 165 -16.04 9.46 3.63
C LEU A 165 -15.05 9.70 2.47
N ALA A 166 -14.57 8.64 1.82
CA ALA A 166 -13.70 8.76 0.67
C ALA A 166 -14.39 9.49 -0.51
N GLN A 167 -15.68 9.23 -0.71
CA GLN A 167 -16.47 9.96 -1.71
C GLN A 167 -16.71 11.41 -1.30
N GLU A 168 -17.05 11.68 -0.03
CA GLU A 168 -17.29 13.02 0.52
C GLU A 168 -16.07 13.93 0.35
N TYR A 169 -14.87 13.41 0.69
CA TYR A 169 -13.63 14.20 0.64
C TYR A 169 -12.84 14.02 -0.67
N ASN A 170 -13.37 13.24 -1.64
CA ASN A 170 -12.71 12.91 -2.91
C ASN A 170 -11.29 12.36 -2.72
N LEU A 171 -11.15 11.40 -1.81
CA LEU A 171 -9.93 10.69 -1.48
C LEU A 171 -9.94 9.27 -2.06
N PRO A 172 -8.78 8.70 -2.45
CA PRO A 172 -8.68 7.29 -2.83
C PRO A 172 -8.74 6.38 -1.60
N LEU A 173 -9.15 5.13 -1.83
CA LEU A 173 -9.22 4.07 -0.82
C LEU A 173 -8.00 3.14 -0.91
N MET A 174 -7.40 2.79 0.23
CA MET A 174 -6.44 1.70 0.35
C MET A 174 -7.19 0.48 0.89
N ILE A 175 -7.46 -0.48 -0.01
CA ILE A 175 -8.36 -1.60 0.27
C ILE A 175 -7.58 -2.82 0.72
N HIS A 176 -7.89 -3.31 1.92
CA HIS A 176 -7.51 -4.62 2.44
C HIS A 176 -8.51 -5.68 2.00
N VAL A 177 -8.03 -6.79 1.45
CA VAL A 177 -8.87 -7.93 1.08
C VAL A 177 -8.18 -9.22 1.47
N ARG A 178 -8.74 -9.96 2.42
CA ARG A 178 -8.23 -11.28 2.78
C ARG A 178 -9.35 -12.28 2.93
N ASP A 179 -9.34 -13.31 2.08
CA ASP A 179 -10.36 -14.35 1.98
C ASP A 179 -11.81 -13.82 1.78
N SER A 180 -11.94 -12.57 1.27
CA SER A 180 -13.19 -11.80 1.21
C SER A 180 -13.43 -11.11 -0.14
N TYR A 181 -12.74 -11.51 -1.22
CA TYR A 181 -12.75 -10.82 -2.53
C TYR A 181 -14.18 -10.59 -3.06
N GLN A 182 -15.01 -11.64 -3.08
CA GLN A 182 -16.37 -11.57 -3.61
C GLN A 182 -17.25 -10.61 -2.79
N LYS A 183 -17.12 -10.65 -1.47
CA LYS A 183 -17.88 -9.77 -0.57
C LYS A 183 -17.42 -8.31 -0.72
N THR A 184 -16.11 -8.08 -0.76
CA THR A 184 -15.52 -6.76 -0.96
C THR A 184 -15.97 -6.14 -2.28
N LEU A 185 -15.88 -6.90 -3.39
CA LEU A 185 -16.34 -6.46 -4.72
C LEU A 185 -17.86 -6.19 -4.73
N SER A 186 -18.66 -7.01 -4.06
CA SER A 186 -20.10 -6.79 -3.91
C SER A 186 -20.42 -5.48 -3.17
N ILE A 187 -19.66 -5.13 -2.12
CA ILE A 187 -19.82 -3.87 -1.41
C ILE A 187 -19.39 -2.70 -2.31
N LEU A 188 -18.21 -2.77 -2.91
CA LEU A 188 -17.68 -1.70 -3.78
C LEU A 188 -18.62 -1.39 -4.95
N SER A 189 -19.24 -2.42 -5.55
CA SER A 189 -20.17 -2.24 -6.67
C SER A 189 -21.48 -1.54 -6.29
N LYS A 190 -21.83 -1.42 -5.01
CA LYS A 190 -22.95 -0.57 -4.55
C LYS A 190 -22.63 0.93 -4.69
N TYR A 191 -21.35 1.31 -4.60
CA TYR A 191 -20.89 2.69 -4.55
C TYR A 191 -20.20 3.16 -5.83
N PHE A 192 -19.69 2.24 -6.64
CA PHE A 192 -18.91 2.54 -7.84
C PHE A 192 -19.44 1.77 -9.05
N ASN A 193 -19.60 2.47 -10.16
CA ASN A 193 -20.05 1.87 -11.42
C ASN A 193 -18.84 1.32 -12.19
N THR A 194 -19.02 0.18 -12.82
CA THR A 194 -18.05 -0.35 -13.78
C THR A 194 -17.97 0.53 -15.03
N GLY A 195 -16.74 0.67 -15.57
CA GLY A 195 -16.51 1.45 -16.80
C GLY A 195 -16.37 2.96 -16.60
N GLU A 196 -16.55 3.49 -15.39
CA GLU A 196 -16.19 4.87 -15.10
C GLU A 196 -14.66 5.03 -15.04
N VAL A 197 -14.11 6.01 -15.77
CA VAL A 197 -12.65 6.29 -15.82
C VAL A 197 -12.16 7.06 -14.59
N LYS A 198 -12.87 7.01 -13.47
CA LYS A 198 -12.47 7.68 -12.25
C LYS A 198 -11.65 6.73 -11.37
N TYR A 199 -10.46 7.16 -10.95
CA TYR A 199 -9.66 6.41 -9.97
C TYR A 199 -10.35 6.39 -8.61
N ARG A 200 -10.41 5.21 -7.99
CA ARG A 200 -11.10 4.98 -6.71
C ARG A 200 -10.18 4.63 -5.56
N GLY A 201 -9.03 4.02 -5.87
CA GLY A 201 -8.10 3.55 -4.86
C GLY A 201 -7.24 2.38 -5.35
N ASN A 202 -6.72 1.63 -4.41
CA ASN A 202 -5.84 0.50 -4.65
C ASN A 202 -6.28 -0.73 -3.83
N ALA A 203 -6.34 -1.89 -4.47
CA ALA A 203 -6.40 -3.16 -3.76
C ALA A 203 -4.97 -3.57 -3.41
N HIS A 204 -4.61 -3.43 -2.13
CA HIS A 204 -3.27 -3.69 -1.66
C HIS A 204 -3.00 -5.18 -1.46
N PHE A 205 -1.74 -5.57 -1.49
CA PHE A 205 -1.24 -6.93 -1.27
C PHE A 205 -2.06 -7.99 -2.05
N PHE A 206 -2.27 -7.70 -3.33
CA PHE A 206 -3.21 -8.50 -4.11
C PHE A 206 -2.66 -9.89 -4.41
N VAL A 207 -3.40 -10.91 -4.00
CA VAL A 207 -3.12 -12.34 -4.19
C VAL A 207 -4.34 -13.11 -4.71
N GLY A 208 -5.37 -12.40 -5.19
CA GLY A 208 -6.58 -12.96 -5.78
C GLY A 208 -6.39 -13.55 -7.18
N SER A 209 -7.47 -13.95 -7.80
CA SER A 209 -7.49 -14.45 -9.17
C SER A 209 -7.40 -13.32 -10.22
N MET A 210 -7.19 -13.68 -11.49
CA MET A 210 -7.21 -12.71 -12.60
C MET A 210 -8.61 -12.12 -12.82
N GLU A 211 -9.67 -12.90 -12.57
CA GLU A 211 -11.06 -12.45 -12.65
C GLU A 211 -11.35 -11.40 -11.56
N GLU A 212 -10.87 -11.64 -10.35
CA GLU A 212 -10.99 -10.67 -9.25
C GLU A 212 -10.16 -9.41 -9.53
N ALA A 213 -8.95 -9.57 -10.07
CA ALA A 213 -8.13 -8.44 -10.50
C ALA A 213 -8.86 -7.60 -11.56
N GLN A 214 -9.44 -8.24 -12.58
CA GLN A 214 -10.23 -7.54 -13.61
C GLN A 214 -11.40 -6.79 -13.00
N ALA A 215 -12.13 -7.39 -12.06
CA ALA A 215 -13.25 -6.75 -11.40
C ALA A 215 -12.85 -5.48 -10.61
N PHE A 216 -11.71 -5.51 -9.90
CA PHE A 216 -11.16 -4.29 -9.27
C PHE A 216 -10.77 -3.23 -10.29
N LEU A 217 -10.12 -3.62 -11.39
CA LEU A 217 -9.75 -2.70 -12.47
C LEU A 217 -10.99 -2.05 -13.10
N ASP A 218 -12.06 -2.83 -13.35
CA ASP A 218 -13.32 -2.34 -13.94
C ASP A 218 -14.04 -1.36 -13.02
N LEU A 219 -13.94 -1.53 -11.71
CA LEU A 219 -14.46 -0.60 -10.70
C LEU A 219 -13.61 0.67 -10.52
N GLY A 220 -12.47 0.79 -11.21
CA GLY A 220 -11.61 1.97 -11.16
C GLY A 220 -10.47 1.87 -10.13
N PHE A 221 -10.21 0.70 -9.55
CA PHE A 221 -9.09 0.47 -8.64
C PHE A 221 -7.81 0.09 -9.38
N SER A 222 -6.67 0.38 -8.80
CA SER A 222 -5.37 -0.20 -9.12
C SER A 222 -5.08 -1.41 -8.24
N ILE A 223 -3.99 -2.09 -8.54
CA ILE A 223 -3.53 -3.28 -7.82
C ILE A 223 -2.07 -3.10 -7.44
N SER A 224 -1.71 -3.44 -6.20
CA SER A 224 -0.32 -3.44 -5.77
C SER A 224 0.19 -4.83 -5.42
N PHE A 225 1.48 -5.00 -5.62
CA PHE A 225 2.21 -6.24 -5.39
C PHE A 225 3.29 -6.03 -4.35
N THR A 226 3.38 -7.00 -3.42
CA THR A 226 4.37 -7.01 -2.33
C THR A 226 5.58 -7.88 -2.68
N GLY A 227 6.49 -8.02 -1.71
CA GLY A 227 7.66 -8.91 -1.78
C GLY A 227 7.34 -10.37 -2.14
N VAL A 228 6.09 -10.81 -1.99
CA VAL A 228 5.62 -12.17 -2.34
C VAL A 228 5.99 -12.56 -3.78
N ILE A 229 5.87 -11.64 -4.73
CA ILE A 229 6.19 -11.93 -6.15
C ILE A 229 7.65 -12.31 -6.40
N THR A 230 8.55 -12.00 -5.46
CA THR A 230 9.98 -12.33 -5.58
C THR A 230 10.30 -13.78 -5.22
N PHE A 231 9.36 -14.52 -4.58
CA PHE A 231 9.60 -15.90 -4.13
C PHE A 231 8.42 -16.86 -4.34
N VAL A 232 7.27 -16.38 -4.83
CA VAL A 232 6.09 -17.21 -5.14
C VAL A 232 5.74 -17.06 -6.62
N PRO A 233 6.25 -17.95 -7.50
CA PRO A 233 6.13 -17.79 -8.97
C PRO A 233 4.68 -17.77 -9.49
N VAL A 234 3.71 -18.35 -8.77
CA VAL A 234 2.31 -18.39 -9.22
C VAL A 234 1.73 -17.00 -9.46
N TYR A 235 2.24 -15.95 -8.79
CA TYR A 235 1.76 -14.58 -8.98
C TYR A 235 2.37 -13.87 -10.21
N GLU A 236 3.34 -14.48 -10.91
CA GLU A 236 3.94 -13.83 -12.09
C GLU A 236 2.92 -13.59 -13.21
N GLU A 237 1.99 -14.53 -13.42
CA GLU A 237 0.93 -14.36 -14.42
C GLU A 237 0.00 -13.20 -14.08
N LEU A 238 -0.33 -13.04 -12.81
CA LEU A 238 -1.13 -11.92 -12.32
C LEU A 238 -0.41 -10.58 -12.54
N VAL A 239 0.90 -10.52 -12.24
CA VAL A 239 1.72 -9.33 -12.53
C VAL A 239 1.74 -9.06 -14.05
N ARG A 240 1.87 -10.09 -14.91
CA ARG A 240 1.79 -9.89 -16.38
C ARG A 240 0.45 -9.36 -16.83
N PHE A 241 -0.64 -9.82 -16.21
CA PHE A 241 -2.02 -9.45 -16.56
C PHE A 241 -2.33 -7.98 -16.23
N VAL A 242 -2.01 -7.50 -15.01
CA VAL A 242 -2.34 -6.14 -14.57
C VAL A 242 -1.57 -5.10 -15.38
N PRO A 243 -2.24 -4.12 -16.04
CA PRO A 243 -1.56 -3.05 -16.78
C PRO A 243 -0.62 -2.23 -15.87
N LEU A 244 0.55 -1.85 -16.40
CA LEU A 244 1.55 -1.10 -15.61
C LEU A 244 1.00 0.26 -15.13
N GLU A 245 0.10 0.88 -15.90
CA GLU A 245 -0.59 2.14 -15.58
C GLU A 245 -1.64 2.00 -14.46
N ARG A 246 -1.95 0.77 -14.08
CA ARG A 246 -2.91 0.44 -13.02
C ARG A 246 -2.26 -0.39 -11.92
N MET A 247 -0.93 -0.41 -11.89
CA MET A 247 -0.12 -1.19 -10.97
C MET A 247 0.63 -0.29 -10.01
N PHE A 248 0.90 -0.85 -8.81
CA PHE A 248 1.86 -0.31 -7.85
C PHE A 248 2.73 -1.42 -7.26
N ALA A 249 3.82 -1.01 -6.64
CA ALA A 249 4.67 -1.83 -5.78
C ALA A 249 4.57 -1.31 -4.35
N GLU A 250 4.67 -2.21 -3.40
CA GLU A 250 4.61 -1.89 -1.98
C GLU A 250 5.38 -2.91 -1.14
N THR A 251 5.79 -2.51 0.05
CA THR A 251 6.48 -3.43 0.96
C THR A 251 5.54 -4.14 1.93
N ASP A 252 4.48 -3.49 2.37
CA ASP A 252 3.68 -3.87 3.53
C ASP A 252 4.59 -4.08 4.77
N SER A 253 5.63 -3.23 4.88
CA SER A 253 6.63 -3.32 5.96
C SER A 253 6.01 -2.96 7.31
N PRO A 254 6.33 -3.73 8.38
CA PRO A 254 7.48 -4.61 8.60
C PRO A 254 7.35 -6.03 8.05
N TYR A 255 6.26 -6.36 7.40
CA TYR A 255 5.92 -7.73 6.96
C TYR A 255 6.54 -8.08 5.60
N VAL A 256 6.51 -9.36 5.24
CA VAL A 256 6.68 -9.92 3.87
C VAL A 256 7.92 -9.43 3.12
N SER A 257 9.10 -9.48 3.77
CA SER A 257 10.37 -9.11 3.14
C SER A 257 10.59 -9.82 1.81
N PRO A 258 10.97 -9.11 0.72
CA PRO A 258 11.30 -9.72 -0.56
C PRO A 258 12.62 -10.50 -0.49
N LYS A 259 12.93 -11.33 -1.51
CA LYS A 259 14.31 -11.76 -1.73
C LYS A 259 15.16 -10.54 -2.13
N PRO A 260 16.43 -10.40 -1.64
CA PRO A 260 17.18 -11.37 -0.84
C PRO A 260 16.99 -11.21 0.69
N TYR A 261 16.05 -10.41 1.16
CA TYR A 261 15.88 -10.04 2.58
C TYR A 261 14.97 -10.98 3.38
N ARG A 262 14.58 -12.14 2.83
CA ARG A 262 13.74 -13.11 3.54
C ARG A 262 14.27 -13.45 4.94
N GLY A 263 13.34 -13.47 5.93
CA GLY A 263 13.69 -13.73 7.34
C GLY A 263 14.24 -12.52 8.11
N LYS A 264 14.34 -11.35 7.48
CA LYS A 264 14.66 -10.08 8.15
C LYS A 264 13.42 -9.19 8.23
N LYS A 265 13.41 -8.21 9.13
CA LYS A 265 12.40 -7.15 9.16
C LYS A 265 12.39 -6.41 7.82
N ASN A 266 11.20 -6.25 7.25
CA ASN A 266 11.03 -5.50 6.01
C ASN A 266 11.09 -3.99 6.29
N THR A 267 11.52 -3.22 5.29
CA THR A 267 11.54 -1.75 5.34
C THR A 267 11.09 -1.17 4.01
N PRO A 268 10.61 0.08 3.95
CA PRO A 268 10.19 0.72 2.70
C PRO A 268 11.24 0.69 1.58
N VAL A 269 12.53 0.68 1.93
CA VAL A 269 13.64 0.62 0.95
C VAL A 269 13.62 -0.67 0.12
N HIS A 270 13.12 -1.75 0.70
CA HIS A 270 13.06 -3.03 0.01
C HIS A 270 12.06 -3.06 -1.16
N VAL A 271 11.23 -2.03 -1.33
CA VAL A 271 10.37 -1.87 -2.52
C VAL A 271 11.17 -1.94 -3.82
N ILE A 272 12.43 -1.53 -3.80
CA ILE A 272 13.35 -1.60 -4.94
C ILE A 272 13.42 -3.02 -5.55
N GLU A 273 13.42 -4.05 -4.71
CA GLU A 273 13.47 -5.45 -5.19
C GLU A 273 12.15 -5.85 -5.87
N ILE A 274 11.04 -5.30 -5.42
CA ILE A 274 9.73 -5.53 -6.03
C ILE A 274 9.66 -4.86 -7.40
N TYR A 275 10.16 -3.63 -7.54
CA TYR A 275 10.30 -2.94 -8.83
C TYR A 275 11.16 -3.73 -9.83
N LYS A 276 12.31 -4.25 -9.38
CA LYS A 276 13.18 -5.11 -10.21
C LYS A 276 12.44 -6.35 -10.70
N LYS A 277 11.68 -7.00 -9.79
CA LYS A 277 10.90 -8.19 -10.15
C LYS A 277 9.75 -7.87 -11.10
N ILE A 278 9.06 -6.74 -10.92
CA ILE A 278 8.04 -6.28 -11.87
C ILE A 278 8.67 -6.02 -13.24
N ALA A 279 9.83 -5.36 -13.32
CA ALA A 279 10.55 -5.08 -14.58
C ALA A 279 10.91 -6.38 -15.29
N GLU A 280 11.45 -7.37 -14.56
CA GLU A 280 11.75 -8.71 -15.07
C GLU A 280 10.52 -9.39 -15.68
N ILE A 281 9.40 -9.46 -14.91
CA ILE A 281 8.18 -10.15 -15.33
C ILE A 281 7.53 -9.45 -16.54
N LYS A 282 7.52 -8.10 -16.55
CA LYS A 282 6.97 -7.30 -17.65
C LYS A 282 7.86 -7.24 -18.88
N GLY A 283 9.13 -7.63 -18.77
CA GLY A 283 10.10 -7.55 -19.87
C GLY A 283 10.44 -6.11 -20.28
N VAL A 284 10.41 -5.17 -19.33
CA VAL A 284 10.74 -3.75 -19.55
C VAL A 284 11.91 -3.32 -18.66
N SER A 285 12.52 -2.16 -18.95
CA SER A 285 13.60 -1.65 -18.10
C SER A 285 13.08 -1.18 -16.73
N LEU A 286 13.94 -1.24 -15.72
CA LEU A 286 13.63 -0.74 -14.37
C LEU A 286 13.23 0.75 -14.40
N SER A 287 13.84 1.55 -15.26
CA SER A 287 13.53 2.97 -15.42
C SER A 287 12.10 3.19 -15.93
N VAL A 288 11.61 2.35 -16.85
CA VAL A 288 10.21 2.39 -17.33
C VAL A 288 9.23 2.09 -16.18
N VAL A 289 9.54 1.07 -15.36
CA VAL A 289 8.70 0.76 -14.19
C VAL A 289 8.71 1.93 -13.20
N ARG A 290 9.88 2.47 -12.85
CA ARG A 290 10.00 3.61 -11.93
C ARG A 290 9.19 4.81 -12.40
N GLU A 291 9.40 5.22 -13.64
CA GLU A 291 8.68 6.34 -14.24
C GLU A 291 7.17 6.12 -14.21
N THR A 292 6.70 4.95 -14.65
CA THR A 292 5.27 4.67 -14.74
C THR A 292 4.61 4.63 -13.36
N LEU A 293 5.18 3.90 -12.41
CA LEU A 293 4.59 3.79 -11.07
C LEU A 293 4.65 5.13 -10.31
N TYR A 294 5.71 5.92 -10.50
CA TYR A 294 5.78 7.28 -9.96
C TYR A 294 4.70 8.19 -10.56
N LYS A 295 4.52 8.16 -11.88
CA LYS A 295 3.46 8.93 -12.56
C LYS A 295 2.06 8.49 -12.11
N ASN A 296 1.85 7.18 -11.88
CA ASN A 296 0.62 6.67 -11.27
C ASN A 296 0.42 7.25 -9.88
N ALA A 297 1.45 7.23 -9.04
CA ALA A 297 1.36 7.77 -7.68
C ALA A 297 1.04 9.27 -7.68
N CYS A 298 1.71 10.08 -8.50
CA CYS A 298 1.40 11.51 -8.63
C CYS A 298 -0.02 11.77 -9.13
N ARG A 299 -0.51 10.97 -10.07
CA ARG A 299 -1.87 11.10 -10.62
C ARG A 299 -2.95 10.77 -9.60
N TYR A 300 -2.74 9.78 -8.77
CA TYR A 300 -3.78 9.16 -7.98
C TYR A 300 -3.67 9.46 -6.47
N TRP A 301 -2.48 9.52 -5.93
CA TRP A 301 -2.21 9.65 -4.50
C TRP A 301 -1.54 10.97 -4.13
N LEU A 302 -0.46 11.33 -4.81
CA LEU A 302 0.41 12.45 -4.44
C LEU A 302 -0.01 13.75 -5.15
N LYS A 303 -1.28 14.09 -5.11
CA LYS A 303 -1.84 15.29 -5.75
C LYS A 303 -1.14 16.54 -5.25
N GLY A 304 -0.54 17.31 -6.17
CA GLY A 304 0.22 18.54 -5.84
C GLY A 304 1.74 18.38 -5.95
N ARG A 305 2.29 17.17 -6.09
CA ARG A 305 3.65 17.01 -6.60
C ARG A 305 3.67 17.33 -8.09
N ASN A 306 4.51 18.29 -8.45
CA ASN A 306 4.60 18.74 -9.84
C ASN A 306 5.35 17.68 -10.66
N ILE A 307 4.63 16.97 -11.54
CA ILE A 307 5.22 15.98 -12.47
C ILE A 307 6.21 16.67 -13.41
N ASP A 308 5.96 17.94 -13.75
CA ASP A 308 6.72 18.71 -14.75
C ASP A 308 8.14 19.11 -14.28
N ASN A 309 8.41 19.10 -12.97
CA ASN A 309 9.74 19.40 -12.46
C ASN A 309 10.81 18.35 -12.79
N PHE A 310 10.42 17.16 -13.26
CA PHE A 310 11.34 16.09 -13.60
C PHE A 310 11.62 16.00 -15.12
N ASP A 311 10.76 16.57 -15.96
CA ASP A 311 11.00 16.64 -17.41
C ASP A 311 12.11 17.65 -17.78
N SER A 312 12.56 18.48 -16.84
CA SER A 312 13.64 19.47 -17.05
C SER A 312 15.05 18.94 -16.75
N TYR A 313 15.23 17.70 -16.35
CA TYR A 313 16.55 17.10 -16.17
C TYR A 313 17.13 16.67 -17.52
N SER A 314 17.64 17.63 -18.29
CA SER A 314 18.51 17.34 -19.42
C SER A 314 19.82 16.75 -18.88
N PRO A 315 20.27 15.59 -19.35
CA PRO A 315 21.59 15.10 -19.01
C PRO A 315 22.61 16.14 -19.50
N VAL A 316 23.40 16.66 -18.58
CA VAL A 316 24.58 17.47 -18.92
C VAL A 316 25.45 16.59 -19.81
N ARG A 317 25.71 17.09 -21.04
CA ARG A 317 26.56 16.45 -22.06
C ARG A 317 28.01 16.35 -21.59
#